data_78601df19e851d6113da28c07ad2c1a8
#
_entry.id   78601df19e851d6113da28c07ad2c1a8
#
_cell.length_a   1.000
_cell.length_b   1.000
_cell.length_c   1.000
_cell.angle_alpha   90.00
_cell.angle_beta   90.00
_cell.angle_gamma   90.00
#
_symmetry.space_group_name_H-M   'P 1'
#
loop_
_entity.id
_entity.type
_entity.pdbx_description
1 polymer ?
#
loop_
_entity_poly.entity_id
_entity_poly.type
_entity_poly.pdbx_seq_one_letter_code
_entity_poly.pdbx_strand_id
1 'polypeptide(L)'
;MQKKILAVDDSRSVRKLVEFTLKNGGFQVTTAEDGQEALEIMTRDLFDAVILDINMPRIDGFELLRRMKANDALVSVPVVMLTTEGQEQDKEQATMLGAAAYLVKPFKPTSLLALVNEVLSR
;
A
#
# COMPACT_ATOMS: atom_id res chain seq x y z
N MET A 1 -20.17 -6.81 -1.18
CA MET A 1 -19.25 -6.42 -2.27
C MET A 1 -17.82 -6.56 -1.81
N GLN A 2 -16.94 -7.01 -2.70
CA GLN A 2 -15.53 -7.10 -2.37
C GLN A 2 -14.91 -5.72 -2.28
N LYS A 3 -14.05 -5.53 -1.30
CA LYS A 3 -13.25 -4.31 -1.20
C LYS A 3 -12.10 -4.35 -2.20
N LYS A 4 -11.70 -3.19 -2.67
CA LYS A 4 -10.68 -3.04 -3.71
C LYS A 4 -9.39 -2.51 -3.11
N ILE A 5 -8.29 -3.18 -3.41
CA ILE A 5 -6.96 -2.85 -2.90
C ILE A 5 -6.05 -2.54 -4.10
N LEU A 6 -5.27 -1.46 -3.99
CA LEU A 6 -4.20 -1.17 -4.93
C LEU A 6 -2.88 -1.55 -4.28
N ALA A 7 -2.10 -2.40 -4.94
CA ALA A 7 -0.80 -2.83 -4.45
C ALA A 7 0.30 -2.24 -5.33
N VAL A 8 1.16 -1.43 -4.74
CA VAL A 8 2.21 -0.68 -5.45
C VAL A 8 3.58 -1.14 -4.94
N ASP A 9 4.37 -1.77 -5.81
CA ASP A 9 5.70 -2.25 -5.49
C ASP A 9 6.46 -2.47 -6.79
N ASP A 10 7.73 -2.07 -6.85
CA ASP A 10 8.53 -2.26 -8.05
C ASP A 10 9.02 -3.70 -8.20
N SER A 11 8.95 -4.51 -7.16
CA SER A 11 9.30 -5.93 -7.20
C SER A 11 8.13 -6.76 -7.72
N ARG A 12 8.34 -7.41 -8.86
CA ARG A 12 7.31 -8.27 -9.45
C ARG A 12 6.92 -9.42 -8.51
N SER A 13 7.90 -10.01 -7.83
CA SER A 13 7.61 -11.13 -6.92
C SER A 13 6.79 -10.68 -5.72
N VAL A 14 7.07 -9.50 -5.17
CA VAL A 14 6.28 -8.96 -4.07
C VAL A 14 4.87 -8.63 -4.53
N ARG A 15 4.72 -7.99 -5.72
CA ARG A 15 3.38 -7.70 -6.26
C ARG A 15 2.55 -8.97 -6.41
N LYS A 16 3.16 -10.04 -6.94
CA LYS A 16 2.45 -11.31 -7.12
C LYS A 16 2.04 -11.92 -5.79
N LEU A 17 2.93 -11.85 -4.79
CA LEU A 17 2.62 -12.39 -3.47
C LEU A 17 1.47 -11.62 -2.83
N VAL A 18 1.52 -10.31 -2.88
CA VAL A 18 0.46 -9.45 -2.32
C VAL A 18 -0.87 -9.71 -3.03
N GLU A 19 -0.84 -9.74 -4.37
CA GLU A 19 -2.03 -9.98 -5.17
C GLU A 19 -2.67 -11.33 -4.85
N PHE A 20 -1.87 -12.38 -4.84
CA PHE A 20 -2.35 -13.73 -4.55
C PHE A 20 -2.95 -13.81 -3.15
N THR A 21 -2.23 -13.26 -2.17
CA THR A 21 -2.66 -13.31 -0.77
C THR A 21 -3.99 -12.61 -0.56
N LEU A 22 -4.13 -11.41 -1.10
CA LEU A 22 -5.32 -10.61 -0.88
C LEU A 22 -6.51 -11.10 -1.71
N LYS A 23 -6.28 -11.59 -2.93
CA LYS A 23 -7.35 -12.20 -3.72
C LYS A 23 -7.91 -13.43 -3.00
N ASN A 24 -7.05 -14.26 -2.45
CA ASN A 24 -7.50 -15.41 -1.67
C ASN A 24 -8.23 -15.00 -0.40
N GLY A 25 -7.95 -13.81 0.11
CA GLY A 25 -8.66 -13.25 1.25
C GLY A 25 -9.99 -12.57 0.93
N GLY A 26 -10.42 -12.60 -0.33
CA GLY A 26 -11.71 -12.07 -0.74
C GLY A 26 -11.67 -10.63 -1.27
N PHE A 27 -10.49 -10.09 -1.56
CA PHE A 27 -10.35 -8.73 -2.08
C PHE A 27 -10.20 -8.72 -3.60
N GLN A 28 -10.63 -7.63 -4.23
CA GLN A 28 -10.23 -7.31 -5.59
C GLN A 28 -8.91 -6.56 -5.52
N VAL A 29 -7.94 -6.93 -6.35
CA VAL A 29 -6.60 -6.35 -6.27
C VAL A 29 -6.19 -5.84 -7.66
N THR A 30 -5.76 -4.59 -7.70
CA THR A 30 -5.09 -3.99 -8.86
C THR A 30 -3.64 -3.76 -8.45
N THR A 31 -2.70 -3.97 -9.36
CA THR A 31 -1.28 -3.77 -9.06
C THR A 31 -0.71 -2.62 -9.88
N ALA A 32 0.29 -1.96 -9.33
CA ALA A 32 1.08 -0.93 -10.02
C ALA A 32 2.55 -1.18 -9.72
N GLU A 33 3.41 -0.93 -10.69
CA GLU A 33 4.84 -1.20 -10.53
C GLU A 33 5.65 0.02 -10.09
N ASP A 34 5.04 1.20 -10.10
CA ASP A 34 5.69 2.42 -9.60
C ASP A 34 4.64 3.46 -9.18
N GLY A 35 5.12 4.55 -8.60
CA GLY A 35 4.24 5.60 -8.10
C GLY A 35 3.49 6.36 -9.19
N GLN A 36 4.10 6.52 -10.36
CA GLN A 36 3.45 7.21 -11.47
C GLN A 36 2.26 6.41 -11.98
N GLU A 37 2.45 5.10 -12.17
CA GLU A 37 1.35 4.23 -12.58
C GLU A 37 0.24 4.21 -11.53
N ALA A 38 0.62 4.18 -10.25
CA ALA A 38 -0.36 4.21 -9.15
C ALA A 38 -1.22 5.49 -9.20
N LEU A 39 -0.58 6.64 -9.42
CA LEU A 39 -1.31 7.90 -9.51
C LEU A 39 -2.28 7.91 -10.69
N GLU A 40 -1.85 7.39 -11.84
CA GLU A 40 -2.70 7.30 -13.03
C GLU A 40 -3.92 6.40 -12.76
N ILE A 41 -3.68 5.26 -12.12
CA ILE A 41 -4.76 4.34 -11.78
C ILE A 41 -5.76 5.01 -10.83
N MET A 42 -5.27 5.74 -9.83
CA MET A 42 -6.12 6.39 -8.85
C MET A 42 -6.90 7.59 -9.39
N THR A 43 -6.58 8.08 -10.59
CA THR A 43 -7.39 9.12 -11.23
C THR A 43 -8.67 8.55 -11.86
N ARG A 44 -8.72 7.25 -12.10
CA ARG A 44 -9.84 6.62 -12.81
C ARG A 44 -10.51 5.49 -12.05
N ASP A 45 -10.02 5.14 -10.86
CA ASP A 45 -10.62 4.07 -10.07
C ASP A 45 -10.49 4.40 -8.58
N LEU A 46 -11.41 3.87 -7.79
CA LEU A 46 -11.44 4.09 -6.34
C LEU A 46 -10.99 2.82 -5.61
N PHE A 47 -10.22 3.00 -4.54
CA PHE A 47 -9.71 1.90 -3.73
C PHE A 47 -10.07 2.08 -2.27
N ASP A 48 -10.28 0.96 -1.58
CA ASP A 48 -10.58 0.95 -0.16
C ASP A 48 -9.30 1.02 0.68
N ALA A 49 -8.17 0.59 0.13
CA ALA A 49 -6.86 0.70 0.77
C ALA A 49 -5.76 0.60 -0.29
N VAL A 50 -4.57 1.10 0.04
CA VAL A 50 -3.38 1.01 -0.80
C VAL A 50 -2.26 0.35 0.00
N ILE A 51 -1.63 -0.66 -0.59
CA ILE A 51 -0.42 -1.29 -0.06
C ILE A 51 0.74 -0.66 -0.85
N LEU A 52 1.70 -0.07 -0.15
CA LEU A 52 2.66 0.81 -0.80
C LEU A 52 4.08 0.54 -0.32
N ASP A 53 4.95 0.10 -1.23
CA ASP A 53 6.37 -0.05 -0.95
C ASP A 53 7.03 1.33 -0.83
N ILE A 54 7.92 1.48 0.14
CA ILE A 54 8.66 2.73 0.33
C ILE A 54 9.73 2.90 -0.75
N ASN A 55 10.46 1.83 -1.07
CA ASN A 55 11.65 1.90 -1.90
C ASN A 55 11.33 1.65 -3.38
N MET A 56 10.99 2.73 -4.10
CA MET A 56 10.72 2.66 -5.54
C MET A 56 11.46 3.79 -6.23
N PRO A 57 11.84 3.59 -7.51
CA PRO A 57 12.51 4.64 -8.27
C PRO A 57 11.56 5.81 -8.58
N ARG A 58 12.13 6.99 -8.79
CA ARG A 58 11.43 8.22 -9.16
C ARG A 58 10.50 8.72 -8.06
N ILE A 59 9.26 8.27 -8.02
CA ILE A 59 8.33 8.61 -6.95
C ILE A 59 8.36 7.47 -5.94
N ASP A 60 9.03 7.67 -4.80
CA ASP A 60 9.06 6.66 -3.75
C ASP A 60 7.75 6.62 -2.97
N GLY A 61 7.64 5.67 -2.04
CA GLY A 61 6.41 5.49 -1.28
C GLY A 61 6.05 6.69 -0.41
N PHE A 62 7.04 7.37 0.16
CA PHE A 62 6.77 8.56 0.96
C PHE A 62 6.23 9.70 0.12
N GLU A 63 6.78 9.92 -1.07
CA GLU A 63 6.30 10.95 -1.96
C GLU A 63 4.88 10.65 -2.45
N LEU A 64 4.61 9.39 -2.78
CA LEU A 64 3.26 9.01 -3.18
C LEU A 64 2.26 9.24 -2.04
N LEU A 65 2.64 8.87 -0.82
CA LEU A 65 1.79 9.10 0.35
C LEU A 65 1.52 10.59 0.56
N ARG A 66 2.54 11.45 0.42
CA ARG A 66 2.36 12.90 0.52
C ARG A 66 1.35 13.40 -0.51
N ARG A 67 1.47 12.95 -1.75
CA ARG A 67 0.55 13.35 -2.82
C ARG A 67 -0.88 12.90 -2.55
N MET A 68 -1.04 11.68 -2.02
CA MET A 68 -2.37 11.20 -1.64
C MET A 68 -2.97 12.04 -0.52
N LYS A 69 -2.17 12.39 0.49
CA LYS A 69 -2.66 13.19 1.62
C LYS A 69 -2.98 14.64 1.23
N ALA A 70 -2.38 15.13 0.16
CA ALA A 70 -2.66 16.46 -0.37
C ALA A 70 -3.83 16.49 -1.36
N ASN A 71 -4.42 15.33 -1.67
CA ASN A 71 -5.51 15.20 -2.64
C ASN A 71 -6.80 14.88 -1.91
N ASP A 72 -7.81 15.75 -2.03
CA ASP A 72 -9.07 15.59 -1.31
C ASP A 72 -9.78 14.28 -1.63
N ALA A 73 -9.61 13.75 -2.84
CA ALA A 73 -10.23 12.50 -3.25
C ALA A 73 -9.52 11.28 -2.66
N LEU A 74 -8.28 11.42 -2.22
CA LEU A 74 -7.43 10.31 -1.77
C LEU A 74 -7.06 10.37 -0.30
N VAL A 75 -7.26 11.51 0.35
CA VAL A 75 -6.76 11.76 1.71
C VAL A 75 -7.31 10.76 2.73
N SER A 76 -8.50 10.24 2.50
CA SER A 76 -9.15 9.29 3.43
C SER A 76 -8.81 7.82 3.16
N VAL A 77 -8.15 7.53 2.04
CA VAL A 77 -7.81 6.14 1.70
C VAL A 77 -6.67 5.66 2.61
N PRO A 78 -6.88 4.61 3.41
CA PRO A 78 -5.81 4.12 4.28
C PRO A 78 -4.68 3.49 3.47
N VAL A 79 -3.44 3.76 3.91
CA VAL A 79 -2.23 3.27 3.25
C VAL A 79 -1.46 2.41 4.23
N VAL A 80 -1.14 1.18 3.80
CA VAL A 80 -0.24 0.28 4.53
C VAL A 80 1.12 0.34 3.84
N MET A 81 2.14 0.79 4.55
CA MET A 81 3.50 0.91 4.01
C MET A 81 4.25 -0.39 4.17
N LEU A 82 4.99 -0.78 3.14
CA LEU A 82 5.91 -1.93 3.22
C LEU A 82 7.32 -1.40 3.43
N THR A 83 7.93 -1.77 4.56
CA THR A 83 9.25 -1.27 4.95
C THR A 83 10.28 -2.39 4.93
N THR A 84 11.57 -2.02 4.82
CA THR A 84 12.66 -2.98 4.92
C THR A 84 13.04 -3.17 6.41
N GLU A 85 13.37 -4.39 6.79
CA GLU A 85 13.80 -4.71 8.15
C GLU A 85 14.99 -3.84 8.56
N GLY A 86 14.98 -3.35 9.80
CA GLY A 86 16.04 -2.52 10.34
C GLY A 86 15.92 -1.03 10.04
N GLN A 87 14.87 -0.60 9.35
CA GLN A 87 14.67 0.80 8.95
C GLN A 87 13.65 1.49 9.87
N GLU A 88 14.04 1.67 11.15
CA GLU A 88 13.13 2.30 12.12
C GLU A 88 12.74 3.73 11.74
N GLN A 89 13.65 4.48 11.10
CA GLN A 89 13.35 5.84 10.63
C GLN A 89 12.22 5.86 9.60
N ASP A 90 12.13 4.81 8.78
CA ASP A 90 11.07 4.70 7.78
C ASP A 90 9.71 4.53 8.44
N LYS A 91 9.63 3.78 9.54
CA LYS A 91 8.40 3.59 10.30
C LYS A 91 7.93 4.90 10.91
N GLU A 92 8.86 5.66 11.50
CA GLU A 92 8.54 6.96 12.09
C GLU A 92 8.03 7.93 11.03
N GLN A 93 8.71 7.99 9.89
CA GLN A 93 8.31 8.87 8.80
C GLN A 93 6.94 8.48 8.23
N ALA A 94 6.68 7.18 8.06
CA ALA A 94 5.40 6.69 7.60
C ALA A 94 4.26 7.14 8.53
N THR A 95 4.47 6.99 9.83
CA THR A 95 3.50 7.40 10.84
C THR A 95 3.24 8.90 10.79
N MET A 96 4.31 9.68 10.70
CA MET A 96 4.20 11.14 10.63
C MET A 96 3.47 11.62 9.37
N LEU A 97 3.60 10.90 8.28
CA LEU A 97 2.93 11.23 7.02
C LEU A 97 1.49 10.72 6.95
N GLY A 98 1.03 10.01 7.99
CA GLY A 98 -0.34 9.58 8.07
C GLY A 98 -0.63 8.20 7.49
N ALA A 99 0.37 7.33 7.38
CA ALA A 99 0.12 5.93 7.02
C ALA A 99 -0.75 5.27 8.09
N ALA A 100 -1.68 4.42 7.66
CA ALA A 100 -2.57 3.72 8.58
C ALA A 100 -1.84 2.61 9.33
N ALA A 101 -0.85 1.99 8.68
CA ALA A 101 -0.07 0.92 9.26
C ALA A 101 1.20 0.70 8.44
N TYR A 102 2.10 -0.14 8.95
CA TYR A 102 3.27 -0.58 8.19
C TYR A 102 3.49 -2.07 8.42
N LEU A 103 4.18 -2.70 7.47
CA LEU A 103 4.53 -4.12 7.53
C LEU A 103 5.96 -4.28 7.05
N VAL A 104 6.79 -5.00 7.82
CA VAL A 104 8.22 -5.14 7.54
C VAL A 104 8.46 -6.31 6.59
N LYS A 105 9.27 -6.09 5.55
CA LYS A 105 9.71 -7.15 4.64
C LYS A 105 10.93 -7.89 5.22
N PRO A 106 11.01 -9.21 5.05
CA PRO A 106 10.01 -10.09 4.48
C PRO A 106 8.86 -10.32 5.45
N PHE A 107 7.65 -10.46 4.93
CA PHE A 107 6.46 -10.67 5.76
C PHE A 107 5.81 -12.00 5.42
N LYS A 108 5.02 -12.52 6.36
CA LYS A 108 4.19 -13.70 6.13
C LYS A 108 2.88 -13.27 5.47
N PRO A 109 2.37 -14.05 4.49
CA PRO A 109 1.07 -13.75 3.89
C PRO A 109 -0.05 -13.58 4.91
N THR A 110 -0.07 -14.41 5.96
CA THR A 110 -1.09 -14.30 7.01
C THR A 110 -1.01 -12.97 7.75
N SER A 111 0.20 -12.44 7.95
CA SER A 111 0.39 -11.13 8.60
C SER A 111 -0.14 -9.99 7.73
N LEU A 112 0.09 -10.06 6.43
CA LEU A 112 -0.42 -9.07 5.50
C LEU A 112 -1.94 -9.06 5.51
N LEU A 113 -2.55 -10.23 5.39
CA LEU A 113 -4.00 -10.34 5.34
C LEU A 113 -4.65 -9.86 6.64
N ALA A 114 -4.09 -10.25 7.78
CA ALA A 114 -4.60 -9.82 9.08
C ALA A 114 -4.52 -8.30 9.25
N LEU A 115 -3.42 -7.69 8.81
CA LEU A 115 -3.22 -6.24 8.92
C LEU A 115 -4.19 -5.48 8.02
N VAL A 116 -4.40 -5.93 6.79
CA VAL A 116 -5.33 -5.29 5.87
C VAL A 116 -6.75 -5.37 6.42
N ASN A 117 -7.17 -6.52 6.94
CA ASN A 117 -8.49 -6.68 7.54
C ASN A 117 -8.65 -5.75 8.76
N GLU A 118 -7.62 -5.63 9.58
CA GLU A 118 -7.66 -4.74 10.75
C GLU A 118 -7.78 -3.28 10.33
N VAL A 119 -7.01 -2.85 9.36
CA VAL A 119 -7.06 -1.47 8.86
C VAL A 119 -8.43 -1.14 8.28
N LEU A 120 -8.99 -2.05 7.50
CA LEU A 120 -10.30 -1.83 6.87
C LEU A 120 -11.47 -1.88 7.85
N SER A 121 -11.26 -2.43 9.03
CA SER A 121 -12.30 -2.53 10.05
C SER A 121 -12.33 -1.35 11.03
N ARG A 122 -11.38 -0.44 10.89
CA ARG A 122 -11.29 0.75 11.77
C ARG A 122 -12.43 1.73 11.55
#